data_2c71f8b03b98b440fd1200c9ad05dc2a
#
_entry.id   2c71f8b03b98b440fd1200c9ad05dc2a
#
_cell.length_a   1.000
_cell.length_b   1.000
_cell.length_c   1.000
_cell.angle_alpha   90.00
_cell.angle_beta   90.00
_cell.angle_gamma   90.00
#
_symmetry.space_group_name_H-M   'P 1'
#
loop_
_entity.id
_entity.type
_entity.pdbx_description
1 polymer ?
#
loop_
_entity_poly.entity_id
_entity_poly.type
_entity_poly.pdbx_seq_one_letter_code
_entity_poly.pdbx_strand_id
1 'polypeptide(L)'
;MHVQFQEDINEQKNIAKILSAFDIKIALNRQINDNLEAMAKQLYDYWFVQFDFPDENGKPYKSSSGKMVWNEKLKRNIPELWTDTTLGCICDLYQPQTLGLSLLSDDEPFKVYGANGIVGHYNKYNHEQSEIAMACRGNSCGVLNRTMPKSWITGNAMVIHLKDETINNEFIKQALKYANVKGAISGSGQPQLTRENLEVLNIIKPSQRILLLYSNVVAPLVEKEINMEKEIDRLTKQRNTLLPLLMNGQVTINYHLSDD
;
A
#
# COMPACT_ATOMS: atom_id res chain seq x y z
N MET A 1 9.91 -18.39 37.13
CA MET A 1 8.69 -18.23 36.35
C MET A 1 8.16 -19.64 36.08
N HIS A 2 7.05 -20.09 36.72
CA HIS A 2 6.44 -21.39 36.40
C HIS A 2 5.58 -21.17 35.15
N VAL A 3 5.96 -21.80 34.06
CA VAL A 3 5.13 -21.83 32.85
C VAL A 3 4.23 -23.04 32.97
N GLN A 4 2.92 -22.83 33.14
CA GLN A 4 1.92 -23.89 33.01
C GLN A 4 1.78 -24.20 31.51
N PHE A 5 1.89 -25.47 31.15
CA PHE A 5 1.68 -25.94 29.76
C PHE A 5 0.85 -27.22 29.82
N GLN A 6 0.12 -27.49 28.74
CA GLN A 6 -0.64 -28.74 28.61
C GLN A 6 0.31 -29.94 28.63
N GLU A 7 0.08 -30.91 29.49
CA GLU A 7 0.91 -32.12 29.60
C GLU A 7 0.57 -33.17 28.55
N ASP A 8 -0.67 -33.15 28.02
CA ASP A 8 -1.08 -34.09 26.95
C ASP A 8 -0.49 -33.69 25.61
N ILE A 9 0.33 -34.58 25.04
CA ILE A 9 1.00 -34.42 23.74
C ILE A 9 -0.03 -34.31 22.60
N ASN A 10 -1.20 -34.94 22.69
CA ASN A 10 -2.22 -34.86 21.66
C ASN A 10 -2.88 -33.46 21.69
N GLU A 11 -3.15 -32.91 22.86
CA GLU A 11 -3.62 -31.54 23.00
C GLU A 11 -2.59 -30.52 22.46
N GLN A 12 -1.31 -30.68 22.78
CA GLN A 12 -0.23 -29.85 22.24
C GLN A 12 -0.20 -29.89 20.71
N LYS A 13 -0.30 -31.07 20.10
CA LYS A 13 -0.37 -31.21 18.64
C LYS A 13 -1.60 -30.54 18.05
N ASN A 14 -2.74 -30.61 18.71
CA ASN A 14 -3.98 -29.99 18.26
C ASN A 14 -3.91 -28.47 18.34
N ILE A 15 -3.37 -27.92 19.42
CA ILE A 15 -3.10 -26.49 19.58
C ILE A 15 -2.16 -26.00 18.46
N ALA A 16 -1.06 -26.71 18.23
CA ALA A 16 -0.12 -26.39 17.17
C ALA A 16 -0.78 -26.41 15.77
N LYS A 17 -1.66 -27.38 15.50
CA LYS A 17 -2.39 -27.48 14.23
C LYS A 17 -3.30 -26.27 14.00
N ILE A 18 -4.04 -25.83 15.02
CA ILE A 18 -4.92 -24.66 14.92
C ILE A 18 -4.11 -23.39 14.70
N LEU A 19 -3.07 -23.15 15.52
CA LEU A 19 -2.24 -21.96 15.38
C LEU A 19 -1.53 -21.92 14.03
N SER A 20 -1.03 -23.07 13.55
CA SER A 20 -0.44 -23.19 12.22
C SER A 20 -1.43 -22.88 11.10
N ALA A 21 -2.72 -23.23 11.26
CA ALA A 21 -3.73 -22.89 10.25
C ALA A 21 -3.92 -21.36 10.11
N PHE A 22 -3.87 -20.61 11.22
CA PHE A 22 -3.85 -19.14 11.17
C PHE A 22 -2.61 -18.62 10.46
N ASP A 23 -1.42 -19.14 10.80
CA ASP A 23 -0.15 -18.69 10.20
C ASP A 23 -0.11 -18.98 8.70
N ILE A 24 -0.56 -20.16 8.27
CA ILE A 24 -0.67 -20.53 6.85
C ILE A 24 -1.63 -19.56 6.12
N LYS A 25 -2.80 -19.27 6.70
CA LYS A 25 -3.77 -18.37 6.07
C LYS A 25 -3.24 -16.94 5.99
N ILE A 26 -2.58 -16.45 7.03
CA ILE A 26 -1.92 -15.13 7.03
C ILE A 26 -0.83 -15.07 5.95
N ALA A 27 0.02 -16.11 5.86
CA ALA A 27 1.07 -16.17 4.84
C ALA A 27 0.48 -16.21 3.43
N LEU A 28 -0.59 -16.97 3.20
CA LEU A 28 -1.29 -17.02 1.92
C LEU A 28 -1.88 -15.66 1.54
N ASN A 29 -2.52 -14.97 2.48
CA ASN A 29 -3.09 -13.64 2.22
C ASN A 29 -2.00 -12.61 1.89
N ARG A 30 -0.82 -12.68 2.55
CA ARG A 30 0.34 -11.84 2.18
C ARG A 30 0.81 -12.13 0.76
N GLN A 31 0.94 -13.41 0.40
CA GLN A 31 1.33 -13.79 -0.97
C GLN A 31 0.31 -13.31 -2.02
N ILE A 32 -0.98 -13.34 -1.70
CA ILE A 32 -2.03 -12.77 -2.56
C ILE A 32 -1.81 -11.26 -2.71
N ASN A 33 -1.51 -10.51 -1.64
CA ASN A 33 -1.23 -9.08 -1.71
C ASN A 33 0.00 -8.77 -2.56
N ASP A 34 1.09 -9.52 -2.41
CA ASP A 34 2.29 -9.37 -3.24
C ASP A 34 1.98 -9.59 -4.73
N ASN A 35 1.15 -10.59 -5.05
CA ASN A 35 0.72 -10.85 -6.42
C ASN A 35 -0.19 -9.73 -6.96
N LEU A 36 -1.12 -9.19 -6.15
CA LEU A 36 -1.99 -8.08 -6.55
C LEU A 36 -1.17 -6.81 -6.82
N GLU A 37 -0.18 -6.50 -5.98
CA GLU A 37 0.73 -5.38 -6.22
C GLU A 37 1.56 -5.58 -7.51
N ALA A 38 2.05 -6.80 -7.74
CA ALA A 38 2.77 -7.13 -8.96
C ALA A 38 1.88 -6.99 -10.21
N MET A 39 0.61 -7.41 -10.14
CA MET A 39 -0.36 -7.25 -11.24
C MET A 39 -0.66 -5.77 -11.51
N ALA A 40 -0.88 -4.96 -10.47
CA ALA A 40 -1.10 -3.52 -10.61
C ALA A 40 0.11 -2.82 -11.25
N LYS A 41 1.34 -3.21 -10.83
CA LYS A 41 2.58 -2.73 -11.43
C LYS A 41 2.70 -3.13 -12.90
N GLN A 42 2.44 -4.40 -13.26
CA GLN A 42 2.50 -4.88 -14.64
C GLN A 42 1.51 -4.13 -15.53
N LEU A 43 0.30 -3.87 -15.03
CA LEU A 43 -0.71 -3.10 -15.74
C LEU A 43 -0.24 -1.66 -15.98
N TYR A 44 0.35 -1.02 -14.96
CA TYR A 44 0.94 0.30 -15.09
C TYR A 44 2.07 0.31 -16.12
N ASP A 45 2.98 -0.66 -16.05
CA ASP A 45 4.11 -0.77 -16.99
C ASP A 45 3.62 -0.94 -18.43
N TYR A 46 2.62 -1.77 -18.65
CA TYR A 46 2.05 -2.00 -19.96
C TYR A 46 1.41 -0.73 -20.54
N TRP A 47 0.65 0.02 -19.71
CA TRP A 47 -0.07 1.21 -20.17
C TRP A 47 0.78 2.48 -20.24
N PHE A 48 1.65 2.72 -19.26
CA PHE A 48 2.31 4.02 -19.06
C PHE A 48 3.83 4.00 -19.26
N VAL A 49 4.43 2.81 -19.34
CA VAL A 49 5.86 2.65 -19.64
C VAL A 49 6.04 2.12 -21.06
N GLN A 50 5.32 1.07 -21.45
CA GLN A 50 5.33 0.50 -22.79
C GLN A 50 4.41 1.27 -23.76
N PHE A 51 3.40 1.98 -23.23
CA PHE A 51 2.39 2.76 -23.95
C PHE A 51 1.42 1.91 -24.78
N ASP A 52 1.17 0.69 -24.38
CA ASP A 52 0.23 -0.23 -25.00
C ASP A 52 -1.16 -0.24 -24.30
N PHE A 53 -1.59 0.94 -23.82
CA PHE A 53 -2.95 1.15 -23.37
C PHE A 53 -3.95 0.97 -24.53
N PRO A 54 -5.24 0.63 -24.27
CA PRO A 54 -6.23 0.44 -25.31
C PRO A 54 -6.56 1.76 -26.04
N ASP A 55 -6.38 1.76 -27.36
CA ASP A 55 -6.80 2.84 -28.23
C ASP A 55 -8.35 2.91 -28.33
N GLU A 56 -8.88 3.67 -29.28
CA GLU A 56 -10.32 3.80 -29.51
C GLU A 56 -10.98 2.49 -30.01
N ASN A 57 -10.19 1.60 -30.62
CA ASN A 57 -10.61 0.30 -31.12
C ASN A 57 -10.27 -0.85 -30.16
N GLY A 58 -9.76 -0.55 -28.94
CA GLY A 58 -9.32 -1.52 -27.96
C GLY A 58 -8.00 -2.22 -28.29
N LYS A 59 -7.24 -1.73 -29.29
CA LYS A 59 -5.93 -2.28 -29.64
C LYS A 59 -4.81 -1.61 -28.82
N PRO A 60 -3.69 -2.33 -28.57
CA PRO A 60 -2.53 -1.73 -27.91
C PRO A 60 -2.00 -0.52 -28.72
N TYR A 61 -1.92 0.65 -28.10
CA TYR A 61 -1.65 1.91 -28.80
C TYR A 61 -0.32 1.90 -29.57
N LYS A 62 0.79 1.75 -28.87
CA LYS A 62 2.13 1.83 -29.47
C LYS A 62 2.39 0.65 -30.43
N SER A 63 2.04 -0.56 -30.05
CA SER A 63 2.22 -1.77 -30.88
C SER A 63 1.35 -1.76 -32.14
N SER A 64 0.28 -0.96 -32.16
CA SER A 64 -0.58 -0.73 -33.33
C SER A 64 -0.21 0.54 -34.11
N SER A 65 1.04 0.98 -34.01
CA SER A 65 1.59 2.16 -34.72
C SER A 65 1.04 3.50 -34.20
N GLY A 66 0.65 3.59 -32.94
CA GLY A 66 0.29 4.84 -32.27
C GLY A 66 1.43 5.87 -32.34
N LYS A 67 1.08 7.12 -32.67
CA LYS A 67 2.06 8.18 -32.87
C LYS A 67 2.72 8.60 -31.57
N MET A 68 4.06 8.64 -31.56
CA MET A 68 4.88 9.00 -30.41
C MET A 68 5.63 10.30 -30.69
N VAL A 69 5.77 11.15 -29.66
CA VAL A 69 6.51 12.42 -29.72
C VAL A 69 7.51 12.51 -28.59
N TRP A 70 8.64 13.18 -28.83
CA TRP A 70 9.66 13.41 -27.82
C TRP A 70 9.18 14.43 -26.78
N ASN A 71 9.32 14.08 -25.49
CA ASN A 71 9.05 15.01 -24.40
C ASN A 71 10.35 15.41 -23.69
N GLU A 72 10.67 16.70 -23.72
CA GLU A 72 11.93 17.25 -23.19
C GLU A 72 12.05 17.14 -21.67
N LYS A 73 10.94 17.24 -20.94
CA LYS A 73 10.96 17.18 -19.47
C LYS A 73 11.07 15.75 -18.94
N LEU A 74 10.38 14.81 -19.59
CA LEU A 74 10.41 13.39 -19.24
C LEU A 74 11.60 12.64 -19.88
N LYS A 75 12.32 13.28 -20.82
CA LYS A 75 13.46 12.72 -21.56
C LYS A 75 13.15 11.38 -22.22
N ARG A 76 11.93 11.23 -22.76
CA ARG A 76 11.47 10.04 -23.48
C ARG A 76 10.36 10.35 -24.47
N ASN A 77 10.15 9.43 -25.42
CA ASN A 77 8.98 9.47 -26.28
C ASN A 77 7.72 9.12 -25.48
N ILE A 78 6.64 9.90 -25.69
CA ILE A 78 5.32 9.67 -25.12
C ILE A 78 4.26 9.69 -26.23
N PRO A 79 3.04 9.15 -26.01
CA PRO A 79 1.94 9.28 -26.97
C PRO A 79 1.66 10.74 -27.32
N GLU A 80 1.35 11.04 -28.59
CA GLU A 80 1.19 12.41 -29.10
C GLU A 80 0.15 13.23 -28.31
N LEU A 81 -0.90 12.60 -27.83
CA LEU A 81 -1.99 13.26 -27.06
C LEU A 81 -1.69 13.39 -25.55
N TRP A 82 -0.52 12.92 -25.11
CA TRP A 82 -0.13 13.01 -23.70
C TRP A 82 0.85 14.15 -23.48
N THR A 83 0.92 14.62 -22.25
CA THR A 83 1.83 15.68 -21.85
C THR A 83 2.60 15.29 -20.60
N ASP A 84 3.49 16.15 -20.16
CA ASP A 84 4.03 16.14 -18.82
C ASP A 84 3.22 17.07 -17.90
N THR A 85 3.35 16.85 -16.62
CA THR A 85 2.86 17.74 -15.56
C THR A 85 3.78 17.63 -14.35
N THR A 86 3.64 18.52 -13.39
CA THR A 86 4.33 18.38 -12.12
C THR A 86 3.41 17.71 -11.07
N LEU A 87 4.02 17.05 -10.09
CA LEU A 87 3.29 16.36 -9.04
C LEU A 87 2.35 17.32 -8.30
N GLY A 88 2.81 18.54 -7.97
CA GLY A 88 2.01 19.56 -7.28
C GLY A 88 0.81 20.08 -8.08
N CYS A 89 0.81 19.93 -9.42
CA CYS A 89 -0.35 20.28 -10.24
C CYS A 89 -1.52 19.32 -10.05
N ILE A 90 -1.26 18.04 -9.80
CA ILE A 90 -2.29 16.99 -9.72
C ILE A 90 -2.47 16.40 -8.33
N CYS A 91 -1.57 16.68 -7.40
CA CYS A 91 -1.65 16.22 -6.01
C CYS A 91 -1.51 17.38 -5.03
N ASP A 92 -2.18 17.25 -3.90
CA ASP A 92 -1.90 18.01 -2.69
C ASP A 92 -0.86 17.25 -1.88
N LEU A 93 0.22 17.95 -1.50
CA LEU A 93 1.34 17.40 -0.75
C LEU A 93 1.39 18.05 0.62
N TYR A 94 1.30 17.27 1.68
CA TYR A 94 1.35 17.79 3.03
C TYR A 94 1.86 16.77 4.05
N GLN A 95 2.42 17.28 5.13
CA GLN A 95 2.80 16.48 6.29
C GLN A 95 1.73 16.66 7.37
N PRO A 96 1.04 15.58 7.80
CA PRO A 96 0.06 15.64 8.86
C PRO A 96 0.70 15.91 10.23
N GLN A 97 -0.15 16.08 11.23
CA GLN A 97 0.29 16.29 12.61
C GLN A 97 1.07 15.06 13.13
N THR A 98 2.20 15.32 13.77
CA THR A 98 2.99 14.30 14.43
C THR A 98 2.25 13.74 15.64
N LEU A 99 2.28 12.42 15.81
CA LEU A 99 1.74 11.72 16.97
C LEU A 99 2.88 11.20 17.84
N GLY A 100 2.79 11.40 19.14
CA GLY A 100 3.79 10.89 20.09
C GLY A 100 3.70 9.35 20.19
N LEU A 101 4.85 8.67 20.17
CA LEU A 101 4.92 7.22 20.24
C LEU A 101 4.29 6.64 21.52
N SER A 102 4.28 7.41 22.62
CA SER A 102 3.66 7.00 23.90
C SER A 102 2.13 6.88 23.85
N LEU A 103 1.50 7.39 22.80
CA LEU A 103 0.05 7.29 22.58
C LEU A 103 -0.35 6.05 21.78
N LEU A 104 0.62 5.31 21.25
CA LEU A 104 0.37 4.13 20.44
C LEU A 104 0.17 2.88 21.32
N SER A 105 -0.76 2.02 20.93
CA SER A 105 -0.99 0.72 21.54
C SER A 105 -1.44 -0.27 20.48
N ASP A 106 -1.01 -1.53 20.58
CA ASP A 106 -1.40 -2.59 19.64
C ASP A 106 -2.88 -2.99 19.74
N ASP A 107 -3.54 -2.63 20.85
CA ASP A 107 -4.96 -2.92 21.08
C ASP A 107 -5.91 -1.92 20.41
N GLU A 108 -5.39 -0.78 19.96
CA GLU A 108 -6.19 0.27 19.34
C GLU A 108 -6.59 -0.07 17.89
N PRO A 109 -7.74 0.47 17.38
CA PRO A 109 -8.32 0.00 16.12
C PRO A 109 -7.65 0.52 14.86
N PHE A 110 -7.02 1.71 14.88
CA PHE A 110 -6.58 2.38 13.65
C PHE A 110 -5.06 2.34 13.49
N LYS A 111 -4.60 1.86 12.33
CA LYS A 111 -3.17 1.81 11.99
C LYS A 111 -2.57 3.21 11.92
N VAL A 112 -1.37 3.35 12.45
CA VAL A 112 -0.58 4.59 12.40
C VAL A 112 0.60 4.40 11.46
N TYR A 113 0.67 5.23 10.43
CA TYR A 113 1.73 5.20 9.42
C TYR A 113 2.78 6.28 9.70
N GLY A 114 4.04 5.85 9.80
CA GLY A 114 5.21 6.72 9.91
C GLY A 114 6.09 6.65 8.68
N ALA A 115 7.37 7.04 8.82
CA ALA A 115 8.34 7.04 7.73
C ALA A 115 8.58 5.65 7.12
N ASN A 116 8.42 4.57 7.89
CA ASN A 116 8.77 3.21 7.46
C ASN A 116 7.59 2.23 7.54
N GLY A 117 6.40 2.69 7.17
CA GLY A 117 5.17 1.91 7.24
C GLY A 117 4.44 2.05 8.57
N ILE A 118 3.81 0.96 9.04
CA ILE A 118 3.01 0.95 10.26
C ILE A 118 3.94 1.01 11.47
N VAL A 119 3.68 1.97 12.38
CA VAL A 119 4.46 2.19 13.62
C VAL A 119 3.68 1.84 14.89
N GLY A 120 2.42 1.45 14.77
CA GLY A 120 1.53 1.06 15.86
C GLY A 120 0.07 1.35 15.52
N HIS A 121 -0.79 1.37 16.55
CA HIS A 121 -2.21 1.69 16.40
C HIS A 121 -2.61 2.83 17.35
N TYR A 122 -3.73 3.50 17.03
CA TYR A 122 -4.28 4.61 17.80
C TYR A 122 -5.80 4.57 17.81
N ASN A 123 -6.43 5.26 18.77
CA ASN A 123 -7.89 5.29 18.92
C ASN A 123 -8.61 6.27 17.98
N LYS A 124 -7.87 7.03 17.17
CA LYS A 124 -8.39 7.97 16.18
C LYS A 124 -7.67 7.82 14.85
N TYR A 125 -8.28 8.32 13.80
CA TYR A 125 -7.68 8.45 12.48
C TYR A 125 -7.74 9.91 12.03
N ASN A 126 -6.86 10.31 11.11
CA ASN A 126 -6.86 11.63 10.48
C ASN A 126 -7.11 11.57 8.96
N HIS A 127 -7.22 10.36 8.39
CA HIS A 127 -7.57 10.11 6.99
C HIS A 127 -8.66 9.06 6.91
N GLU A 128 -9.79 9.41 6.31
CA GLU A 128 -10.94 8.51 6.09
C GLU A 128 -10.62 7.51 4.97
N GLN A 129 -9.95 7.99 3.91
CA GLN A 129 -9.64 7.23 2.71
C GLN A 129 -8.21 6.65 2.77
N SER A 130 -7.93 5.70 1.88
CA SER A 130 -6.58 5.20 1.64
C SER A 130 -5.77 6.25 0.88
N GLU A 131 -4.61 6.61 1.41
CA GLU A 131 -3.70 7.60 0.83
C GLU A 131 -2.37 6.96 0.42
N ILE A 132 -1.62 7.65 -0.42
CA ILE A 132 -0.22 7.34 -0.66
C ILE A 132 0.62 8.18 0.28
N ALA A 133 1.37 7.51 1.15
CA ALA A 133 2.29 8.12 2.09
C ALA A 133 3.73 7.83 1.68
N MET A 134 4.55 8.86 1.55
CA MET A 134 5.97 8.77 1.23
C MET A 134 6.82 9.11 2.45
N ALA A 135 7.75 8.23 2.82
CA ALA A 135 8.74 8.54 3.84
C ALA A 135 9.55 9.78 3.44
N CYS A 136 9.60 10.78 4.31
CA CYS A 136 10.24 12.06 3.99
C CYS A 136 11.50 12.36 4.83
N ARG A 137 11.92 11.43 5.71
CA ARG A 137 13.12 11.61 6.55
C ARG A 137 13.91 10.31 6.72
N GLY A 138 15.23 10.46 6.87
CA GLY A 138 16.16 9.37 7.16
C GLY A 138 16.38 8.41 5.98
N ASN A 139 16.91 7.23 6.26
CA ASN A 139 17.30 6.24 5.24
C ASN A 139 16.15 5.69 4.41
N SER A 140 14.91 5.81 4.90
CA SER A 140 13.70 5.40 4.18
C SER A 140 13.12 6.48 3.26
N CYS A 141 13.76 7.66 3.12
CA CYS A 141 13.30 8.72 2.22
C CYS A 141 12.94 8.18 0.83
N GLY A 142 11.72 8.47 0.38
CA GLY A 142 11.21 8.02 -0.92
C GLY A 142 10.49 6.67 -0.90
N VAL A 143 10.48 5.94 0.21
CA VAL A 143 9.67 4.72 0.35
C VAL A 143 8.20 5.08 0.34
N LEU A 144 7.44 4.42 -0.53
CA LEU A 144 6.00 4.63 -0.73
C LEU A 144 5.21 3.55 0.00
N ASN A 145 4.20 3.98 0.74
CA ASN A 145 3.22 3.11 1.38
C ASN A 145 1.81 3.50 0.93
N ARG A 146 0.96 2.52 0.64
CA ARG A 146 -0.49 2.71 0.60
C ARG A 146 -1.02 2.55 2.02
N THR A 147 -1.76 3.51 2.52
CA THR A 147 -2.37 3.41 3.84
C THR A 147 -3.71 2.67 3.76
N MET A 148 -4.11 2.07 4.86
CA MET A 148 -5.48 1.58 5.00
C MET A 148 -6.44 2.75 5.15
N PRO A 149 -7.70 2.62 4.70
CA PRO A 149 -8.76 3.55 5.09
C PRO A 149 -8.88 3.65 6.61
N LYS A 150 -9.26 4.81 7.11
CA LYS A 150 -9.36 5.10 8.54
C LYS A 150 -8.03 4.84 9.25
N SER A 151 -6.98 5.54 8.81
CA SER A 151 -5.66 5.45 9.41
C SER A 151 -5.16 6.82 9.88
N TRP A 152 -4.18 6.80 10.76
CA TRP A 152 -3.43 8.00 11.14
C TRP A 152 -2.11 8.03 10.37
N ILE A 153 -1.83 9.12 9.68
CA ILE A 153 -0.53 9.35 9.04
C ILE A 153 0.19 10.41 9.87
N THR A 154 1.45 10.13 10.28
CA THR A 154 2.23 11.06 11.09
C THR A 154 3.05 12.01 10.22
N GLY A 155 3.52 13.13 10.78
CA GLY A 155 4.36 14.10 10.10
C GLY A 155 5.75 13.60 9.65
N ASN A 156 6.10 12.34 9.90
CA ASN A 156 7.30 11.71 9.35
C ASN A 156 7.09 11.15 7.93
N ALA A 157 5.86 11.18 7.44
CA ALA A 157 5.49 10.84 6.08
C ALA A 157 4.84 12.04 5.39
N MET A 158 5.07 12.18 4.08
CA MET A 158 4.38 13.11 3.19
C MET A 158 3.17 12.40 2.62
N VAL A 159 1.98 12.95 2.80
CA VAL A 159 0.76 12.51 2.12
C VAL A 159 0.78 13.05 0.70
N ILE A 160 0.45 12.20 -0.25
CA ILE A 160 0.33 12.51 -1.67
C ILE A 160 -1.13 12.22 -2.05
N HIS A 161 -1.96 13.26 -1.93
CA HIS A 161 -3.40 13.19 -2.17
C HIS A 161 -3.74 13.65 -3.58
N LEU A 162 -4.36 12.79 -4.39
CA LEU A 162 -4.83 13.16 -5.74
C LEU A 162 -6.00 14.14 -5.64
N LYS A 163 -5.89 15.28 -6.35
CA LYS A 163 -6.95 16.29 -6.44
C LYS A 163 -8.20 15.79 -7.18
N ASP A 164 -8.01 14.86 -8.11
CA ASP A 164 -9.09 14.21 -8.85
C ASP A 164 -9.39 12.84 -8.23
N GLU A 165 -10.40 12.80 -7.38
CA GLU A 165 -10.83 11.60 -6.66
C GLU A 165 -11.41 10.51 -7.58
N THR A 166 -11.68 10.81 -8.85
CA THR A 166 -12.12 9.81 -9.84
C THR A 166 -10.98 8.94 -10.33
N ILE A 167 -9.73 9.37 -10.10
CA ILE A 167 -8.51 8.63 -10.47
C ILE A 167 -8.06 7.79 -9.29
N ASN A 168 -7.85 6.49 -9.52
CA ASN A 168 -7.32 5.62 -8.48
C ASN A 168 -5.88 6.02 -8.12
N ASN A 169 -5.60 6.16 -6.82
CA ASN A 169 -4.30 6.58 -6.31
C ASN A 169 -3.16 5.59 -6.62
N GLU A 170 -3.47 4.37 -7.10
CA GLU A 170 -2.46 3.44 -7.64
C GLU A 170 -1.71 4.03 -8.83
N PHE A 171 -2.37 4.83 -9.68
CA PHE A 171 -1.69 5.54 -10.76
C PHE A 171 -0.53 6.38 -10.23
N ILE A 172 -0.76 7.20 -9.20
CA ILE A 172 0.27 8.07 -8.64
C ILE A 172 1.34 7.27 -7.88
N LYS A 173 0.95 6.21 -7.16
CA LYS A 173 1.90 5.29 -6.49
C LYS A 173 2.90 4.72 -7.48
N GLN A 174 2.42 4.25 -8.63
CA GLN A 174 3.30 3.69 -9.65
C GLN A 174 4.07 4.79 -10.40
N ALA A 175 3.45 5.92 -10.76
CA ALA A 175 4.13 7.03 -11.42
C ALA A 175 5.35 7.52 -10.64
N LEU A 176 5.24 7.60 -9.32
CA LEU A 176 6.34 8.00 -8.44
C LEU A 176 7.50 7.00 -8.39
N LYS A 177 7.26 5.71 -8.62
CA LYS A 177 8.33 4.71 -8.74
C LYS A 177 9.22 4.96 -9.99
N TYR A 178 8.66 5.61 -11.02
CA TYR A 178 9.37 5.98 -12.26
C TYR A 178 9.86 7.42 -12.27
N ALA A 179 9.36 8.27 -11.37
CA ALA A 179 9.84 9.63 -11.21
C ALA A 179 11.22 9.66 -10.51
N ASN A 180 11.99 10.70 -10.78
CA ASN A 180 13.31 10.88 -10.14
C ASN A 180 13.18 11.38 -8.71
N VAL A 181 12.48 10.62 -7.84
CA VAL A 181 12.33 10.95 -6.42
C VAL A 181 13.66 11.05 -5.70
N LYS A 182 14.65 10.21 -6.09
CA LYS A 182 16.00 10.25 -5.52
C LYS A 182 16.70 11.59 -5.75
N GLY A 183 16.49 12.20 -6.91
CA GLY A 183 17.02 13.54 -7.24
C GLY A 183 16.39 14.67 -6.43
N ALA A 184 15.22 14.44 -5.84
CA ALA A 184 14.53 15.39 -4.98
C ALA A 184 14.96 15.31 -3.50
N ILE A 185 15.71 14.26 -3.12
CA ILE A 185 16.21 14.10 -1.75
C ILE A 185 17.35 15.11 -1.52
N SER A 186 17.25 15.90 -0.46
CA SER A 186 18.26 16.83 0.01
C SER A 186 18.90 16.35 1.32
N GLY A 187 20.08 16.90 1.67
CA GLY A 187 20.79 16.60 2.92
C GLY A 187 21.66 15.34 2.85
N SER A 188 22.99 15.51 2.77
CA SER A 188 23.96 14.41 2.69
C SER A 188 24.10 13.61 3.99
N GLY A 189 23.98 14.27 5.14
CA GLY A 189 24.10 13.62 6.46
C GLY A 189 22.75 13.11 7.00
N GLN A 190 21.65 13.76 6.64
CA GLN A 190 20.30 13.39 7.03
C GLN A 190 19.36 13.58 5.84
N PRO A 191 19.10 12.52 5.06
CA PRO A 191 18.22 12.60 3.89
C PRO A 191 16.85 13.11 4.24
N GLN A 192 16.37 14.08 3.45
CA GLN A 192 15.05 14.69 3.63
C GLN A 192 14.40 14.97 2.28
N LEU A 193 13.10 14.71 2.20
CA LEU A 193 12.22 15.13 1.13
C LEU A 193 11.30 16.24 1.62
N THR A 194 11.34 17.38 0.95
CA THR A 194 10.45 18.51 1.24
C THR A 194 9.31 18.56 0.24
N ARG A 195 8.24 19.26 0.61
CA ARG A 195 7.10 19.52 -0.27
C ARG A 195 7.55 20.22 -1.55
N GLU A 196 8.37 21.26 -1.42
CA GLU A 196 8.87 22.07 -2.53
C GLU A 196 9.65 21.22 -3.56
N ASN A 197 10.47 20.28 -3.07
CA ASN A 197 11.23 19.40 -3.94
C ASN A 197 10.35 18.37 -4.65
N LEU A 198 9.26 17.93 -4.01
CA LEU A 198 8.33 16.96 -4.60
C LEU A 198 7.36 17.61 -5.58
N GLU A 199 6.85 18.83 -5.28
CA GLU A 199 5.87 19.53 -6.12
C GLU A 199 6.36 19.74 -7.57
N VAL A 200 7.65 19.91 -7.76
CA VAL A 200 8.26 20.17 -9.08
C VAL A 200 8.62 18.91 -9.85
N LEU A 201 8.44 17.71 -9.28
CA LEU A 201 8.73 16.46 -9.98
C LEU A 201 7.86 16.32 -11.23
N ASN A 202 8.51 16.14 -12.38
CA ASN A 202 7.81 15.87 -13.62
C ASN A 202 7.31 14.44 -13.68
N ILE A 203 6.04 14.28 -13.99
CA ILE A 203 5.38 12.99 -14.20
C ILE A 203 4.59 13.02 -15.51
N ILE A 204 4.28 11.84 -16.03
CA ILE A 204 3.46 11.74 -17.22
C ILE A 204 2.01 12.12 -16.91
N LYS A 205 1.37 12.84 -17.82
CA LYS A 205 -0.05 13.19 -17.78
C LYS A 205 -0.76 12.55 -18.97
N PRO A 206 -1.34 11.37 -18.80
CA PRO A 206 -2.19 10.73 -19.79
C PRO A 206 -3.47 11.53 -20.04
N SER A 207 -4.20 11.20 -21.10
CA SER A 207 -5.56 11.73 -21.28
C SER A 207 -6.49 11.25 -20.17
N GLN A 208 -7.48 12.07 -19.80
CA GLN A 208 -8.46 11.75 -18.76
C GLN A 208 -9.18 10.42 -19.03
N ARG A 209 -9.52 10.15 -20.28
CA ARG A 209 -10.12 8.87 -20.71
C ARG A 209 -9.28 7.68 -20.29
N ILE A 210 -7.97 7.73 -20.53
CA ILE A 210 -7.06 6.60 -20.20
C ILE A 210 -6.86 6.48 -18.69
N LEU A 211 -6.78 7.59 -17.94
CA LEU A 211 -6.73 7.56 -16.48
C LEU A 211 -7.96 6.92 -15.87
N LEU A 212 -9.16 7.25 -16.36
CA LEU A 212 -10.41 6.65 -15.89
C LEU A 212 -10.50 5.16 -16.23
N LEU A 213 -10.11 4.77 -17.46
CA LEU A 213 -10.08 3.35 -17.85
C LEU A 213 -9.10 2.57 -16.96
N TYR A 214 -7.90 3.09 -16.72
CA TYR A 214 -6.93 2.47 -15.83
C TYR A 214 -7.48 2.33 -14.41
N SER A 215 -8.09 3.40 -13.89
CA SER A 215 -8.69 3.41 -12.54
C SER A 215 -9.75 2.33 -12.40
N ASN A 216 -10.61 2.14 -13.39
CA ASN A 216 -11.64 1.09 -13.38
C ASN A 216 -11.04 -0.32 -13.39
N VAL A 217 -9.93 -0.54 -14.11
CA VAL A 217 -9.28 -1.85 -14.18
C VAL A 217 -8.48 -2.16 -12.91
N VAL A 218 -7.83 -1.15 -12.32
CA VAL A 218 -6.97 -1.35 -11.15
C VAL A 218 -7.75 -1.35 -9.83
N ALA A 219 -8.89 -0.67 -9.76
CA ALA A 219 -9.68 -0.53 -8.53
C ALA A 219 -10.03 -1.87 -7.86
N PRO A 220 -10.49 -2.93 -8.59
CA PRO A 220 -10.75 -4.23 -7.97
C PRO A 220 -9.51 -4.90 -7.36
N LEU A 221 -8.33 -4.67 -7.93
CA LEU A 221 -7.07 -5.20 -7.39
C LEU A 221 -6.74 -4.53 -6.06
N VAL A 222 -6.85 -3.20 -6.02
CA VAL A 222 -6.62 -2.39 -4.80
C VAL A 222 -7.64 -2.71 -3.71
N GLU A 223 -8.91 -2.85 -4.07
CA GLU A 223 -9.95 -3.24 -3.11
C GLU A 223 -9.68 -4.63 -2.51
N LYS A 224 -9.27 -5.58 -3.33
CA LYS A 224 -8.92 -6.92 -2.87
C LYS A 224 -7.69 -6.89 -1.95
N GLU A 225 -6.66 -6.10 -2.28
CA GLU A 225 -5.48 -5.87 -1.43
C GLU A 225 -5.90 -5.37 -0.04
N ILE A 226 -6.75 -4.33 0.02
CA ILE A 226 -7.28 -3.77 1.26
C ILE A 226 -8.07 -4.83 2.06
N ASN A 227 -8.88 -5.65 1.40
CA ASN A 227 -9.67 -6.68 2.06
C ASN A 227 -8.79 -7.83 2.61
N MET A 228 -7.74 -8.23 1.87
CA MET A 228 -6.77 -9.21 2.37
C MET A 228 -6.00 -8.67 3.57
N GLU A 229 -5.64 -7.38 3.57
CA GLU A 229 -4.96 -6.75 4.71
C GLU A 229 -5.86 -6.74 5.96
N LYS A 230 -7.16 -6.40 5.82
CA LYS A 230 -8.13 -6.51 6.92
C LYS A 230 -8.25 -7.94 7.46
N GLU A 231 -8.22 -8.93 6.57
CA GLU A 231 -8.28 -10.34 6.97
C GLU A 231 -7.01 -10.75 7.71
N ILE A 232 -5.83 -10.32 7.28
CA ILE A 232 -4.55 -10.54 7.98
C ILE A 232 -4.61 -9.98 9.40
N ASP A 233 -5.09 -8.74 9.56
CA ASP A 233 -5.23 -8.11 10.88
C ASP A 233 -6.18 -8.91 11.78
N ARG A 234 -7.34 -9.31 11.25
CA ARG A 234 -8.32 -10.11 11.98
C ARG A 234 -7.76 -11.46 12.42
N LEU A 235 -7.12 -12.18 11.51
CA LEU A 235 -6.53 -13.49 11.80
C LEU A 235 -5.38 -13.37 12.81
N THR A 236 -4.55 -12.35 12.69
CA THR A 236 -3.46 -12.07 13.62
C THR A 236 -3.99 -11.78 15.02
N LYS A 237 -5.03 -10.95 15.14
CA LYS A 237 -5.68 -10.67 16.43
C LYS A 237 -6.31 -11.93 17.02
N GLN A 238 -7.03 -12.72 16.24
CA GLN A 238 -7.62 -13.98 16.69
C GLN A 238 -6.56 -14.97 17.18
N ARG A 239 -5.48 -15.17 16.40
CA ARG A 239 -4.36 -16.04 16.80
C ARG A 239 -3.74 -15.58 18.12
N ASN A 240 -3.43 -14.29 18.23
CA ASN A 240 -2.79 -13.73 19.43
C ASN A 240 -3.71 -13.80 20.68
N THR A 241 -5.02 -13.69 20.50
CA THR A 241 -5.99 -13.85 21.60
C THR A 241 -6.13 -15.32 22.01
N LEU A 242 -6.17 -16.24 21.04
CA LEU A 242 -6.34 -17.67 21.31
C LEU A 242 -5.08 -18.31 21.89
N LEU A 243 -3.89 -17.87 21.50
CA LEU A 243 -2.62 -18.45 21.92
C LEU A 243 -2.49 -18.59 23.45
N PRO A 244 -2.64 -17.53 24.27
CA PRO A 244 -2.53 -17.67 25.72
C PRO A 244 -3.65 -18.52 26.32
N LEU A 245 -4.86 -18.46 25.79
CA LEU A 245 -6.01 -19.24 26.29
C LEU A 245 -5.82 -20.75 26.09
N LEU A 246 -5.30 -21.13 24.92
CA LEU A 246 -4.98 -22.52 24.58
C LEU A 246 -3.78 -23.04 25.39
N MET A 247 -2.74 -22.21 25.53
CA MET A 247 -1.53 -22.59 26.27
C MET A 247 -1.80 -22.80 27.78
N ASN A 248 -2.71 -21.99 28.35
CA ASN A 248 -3.06 -22.06 29.78
C ASN A 248 -4.20 -23.03 30.08
N GLY A 249 -4.71 -23.77 29.07
CA GLY A 249 -5.83 -24.71 29.25
C GLY A 249 -7.17 -24.05 29.63
N GLN A 250 -7.31 -22.74 29.39
CA GLN A 250 -8.55 -21.99 29.66
C GLN A 250 -9.63 -22.26 28.61
N VAL A 251 -9.23 -22.75 27.41
CA VAL A 251 -10.10 -23.16 26.32
C VAL A 251 -9.66 -24.54 25.87
N THR A 252 -10.60 -25.48 25.83
CA THR A 252 -10.41 -26.84 25.30
C THR A 252 -10.96 -26.90 23.88
N ILE A 253 -10.30 -27.71 23.03
CA ILE A 253 -10.71 -27.90 21.64
C ILE A 253 -11.66 -29.11 21.60
N ASN A 254 -12.96 -28.87 21.45
CA ASN A 254 -13.94 -29.92 21.26
C ASN A 254 -13.96 -30.33 19.76
N TYR A 255 -13.39 -31.48 19.44
CA TYR A 255 -13.48 -32.12 18.13
C TYR A 255 -14.83 -32.82 17.94
N HIS A 256 -15.90 -32.06 17.80
CA HIS A 256 -17.13 -32.53 17.15
C HIS A 256 -17.30 -31.73 15.83
N LEU A 257 -16.30 -31.82 14.97
CA LEU A 257 -16.52 -31.54 13.56
C LEU A 257 -17.05 -32.84 12.97
N SER A 258 -18.34 -32.85 12.65
CA SER A 258 -18.97 -33.90 11.86
C SER A 258 -18.10 -34.24 10.66
N ASP A 259 -17.77 -35.51 10.52
CA ASP A 259 -17.38 -36.12 9.25
C ASP A 259 -18.63 -36.01 8.32
N ASP A 260 -18.77 -34.92 7.58
CA ASP A 260 -19.68 -34.76 6.45
C ASP A 260 -18.88 -34.28 5.22
#